data_232a43c449d441b101f0120821da33d3
#
_entry.id   232a43c449d441b101f0120821da33d3
#
_cell.length_a   1.000
_cell.length_b   1.000
_cell.length_c   1.000
_cell.angle_alpha   90.00
_cell.angle_beta   90.00
_cell.angle_gamma   90.00
#
_symmetry.space_group_name_H-M   'P 1'
#
loop_
_entity.id
_entity.type
_entity.pdbx_description
1 polymer ?
#
loop_
_entity_poly.entity_id
_entity_poly.type
_entity_poly.pdbx_seq_one_letter_code
_entity_poly.pdbx_strand_id
1 'polypeptide(L)'
;GGNALKEVRTQRLNKEDFEKCEREVILFLKEFFPDALVDSIPSYAEKKDFGDLDVMISEEGLQAGGGIPRLIEGAKERFFSRQEKSNGHVLSFEYRSSEKDERGFQVDIIQMPEVTFDFAKNYFSFNDLGNLIGRTAHKMGLKFGHNGLWYVMKDGDHKIADVLLSLSLIHISEPTRPRL
;
A
#
# COMPACT_ATOMS: atom_id res chain seq x y z
N GLY A 1 11.73 0.48 1.11
CA GLY A 1 10.74 0.53 2.13
C GLY A 1 11.30 0.60 3.53
N GLY A 2 10.43 0.63 4.51
CA GLY A 2 10.78 0.52 5.93
C GLY A 2 11.35 1.77 6.60
N ASN A 3 11.17 2.96 6.04
CA ASN A 3 11.76 4.21 6.56
C ASN A 3 10.74 5.27 7.00
N ALA A 4 9.46 4.93 7.11
CA ALA A 4 8.43 5.88 7.52
C ALA A 4 8.48 6.17 9.03
N LEU A 5 8.74 5.14 9.83
CA LEU A 5 8.82 5.21 11.29
C LEU A 5 10.25 5.58 11.71
N LYS A 6 10.44 6.80 12.23
CA LYS A 6 11.77 7.33 12.57
C LYS A 6 12.08 7.35 14.07
N GLU A 7 11.04 7.27 14.89
CA GLU A 7 11.16 7.33 16.36
C GLU A 7 11.43 5.95 16.98
N VAL A 8 11.10 4.88 16.25
CA VAL A 8 11.34 3.51 16.67
C VAL A 8 12.38 2.84 15.77
N ARG A 9 13.10 1.87 16.31
CA ARG A 9 14.03 1.06 15.53
C ARG A 9 13.27 -0.11 14.92
N THR A 10 13.11 -0.11 13.61
CA THR A 10 12.55 -1.23 12.86
C THR A 10 13.65 -2.20 12.42
N GLN A 11 13.28 -3.45 12.23
CA GLN A 11 14.13 -4.51 11.73
C GLN A 11 13.60 -5.06 10.41
N ARG A 12 14.45 -5.78 9.71
CA ARG A 12 14.03 -6.58 8.57
C ARG A 12 13.63 -7.97 9.06
N LEU A 13 12.60 -8.54 8.44
CA LEU A 13 12.14 -9.89 8.74
C LEU A 13 12.59 -10.88 7.66
N ASN A 14 12.89 -12.12 8.09
CA ASN A 14 13.01 -13.24 7.16
C ASN A 14 11.63 -13.63 6.61
N LYS A 15 11.59 -14.54 5.66
CA LYS A 15 10.35 -14.94 4.99
C LYS A 15 9.32 -15.53 5.96
N GLU A 16 9.74 -16.37 6.89
CA GLU A 16 8.83 -17.03 7.85
C GLU A 16 8.17 -16.01 8.79
N ASP A 17 8.96 -15.11 9.37
CA ASP A 17 8.46 -14.06 10.28
C ASP A 17 7.61 -13.03 9.52
N PHE A 18 7.98 -12.73 8.27
CA PHE A 18 7.18 -11.85 7.40
C PHE A 18 5.80 -12.45 7.09
N GLU A 19 5.74 -13.73 6.72
CA GLU A 19 4.47 -14.42 6.45
C GLU A 19 3.59 -14.51 7.70
N LYS A 20 4.19 -14.69 8.88
CA LYS A 20 3.48 -14.63 10.16
C LYS A 20 2.89 -13.24 10.40
N CYS A 21 3.69 -12.20 10.24
CA CYS A 21 3.23 -10.81 10.36
C CYS A 21 2.08 -10.51 9.39
N GLU A 22 2.22 -10.91 8.13
CA GLU A 22 1.19 -10.74 7.11
C GLU A 22 -0.14 -11.40 7.51
N ARG A 23 -0.10 -12.66 7.95
CA ARG A 23 -1.31 -13.36 8.40
C ARG A 23 -1.99 -12.67 9.58
N GLU A 24 -1.20 -12.28 10.58
CA GLU A 24 -1.73 -11.62 11.78
C GLU A 24 -2.33 -10.25 11.49
N VAL A 25 -1.69 -9.46 10.62
CA VAL A 25 -2.19 -8.13 10.21
C VAL A 25 -3.47 -8.26 9.38
N ILE A 26 -3.52 -9.18 8.43
CA ILE A 26 -4.72 -9.40 7.62
C ILE A 26 -5.89 -9.87 8.49
N LEU A 27 -5.65 -10.80 9.42
CA LEU A 27 -6.67 -11.25 10.37
C LEU A 27 -7.19 -10.11 11.23
N PHE A 28 -6.32 -9.32 11.77
CA PHE A 28 -6.65 -8.13 12.55
C PHE A 28 -7.55 -7.16 11.77
N LEU A 29 -7.19 -6.84 10.52
CA LEU A 29 -7.97 -5.92 9.68
C LEU A 29 -9.34 -6.48 9.35
N LYS A 30 -9.46 -7.78 9.05
CA LYS A 30 -10.74 -8.44 8.77
C LYS A 30 -11.65 -8.51 9.99
N GLU A 31 -11.10 -8.68 11.17
CA GLU A 31 -11.86 -8.68 12.43
C GLU A 31 -12.37 -7.27 12.79
N PHE A 32 -11.52 -6.26 12.69
CA PHE A 32 -11.85 -4.88 13.07
C PHE A 32 -12.71 -4.16 12.01
N PHE A 33 -12.53 -4.52 10.75
CA PHE A 33 -13.21 -3.91 9.59
C PHE A 33 -13.84 -4.98 8.70
N PRO A 34 -14.89 -5.69 9.17
CA PRO A 34 -15.45 -6.85 8.46
C PRO A 34 -16.07 -6.50 7.10
N ASP A 35 -16.46 -5.23 6.88
CA ASP A 35 -17.03 -4.77 5.62
C ASP A 35 -15.96 -4.27 4.63
N ALA A 36 -14.68 -4.25 5.03
CA ALA A 36 -13.59 -3.81 4.19
C ALA A 36 -13.04 -4.95 3.32
N LEU A 37 -12.67 -4.61 2.07
CA LEU A 37 -11.78 -5.43 1.27
C LEU A 37 -10.36 -5.26 1.79
N VAL A 38 -9.66 -6.35 2.02
CA VAL A 38 -8.29 -6.37 2.54
C VAL A 38 -7.46 -7.35 1.71
N ASP A 39 -6.31 -6.91 1.25
CA ASP A 39 -5.36 -7.77 0.52
C ASP A 39 -3.91 -7.28 0.72
N SER A 40 -2.98 -8.20 0.82
CA SER A 40 -1.56 -7.85 0.83
C SER A 40 -1.03 -7.62 -0.59
N ILE A 41 -0.03 -6.76 -0.70
CA ILE A 41 0.68 -6.55 -1.95
C ILE A 41 1.74 -7.64 -2.09
N PRO A 42 1.71 -8.45 -3.17
CA PRO A 42 2.68 -9.52 -3.36
C PRO A 42 4.11 -8.96 -3.40
N SER A 43 4.99 -9.55 -2.62
CA SER A 43 6.42 -9.33 -2.74
C SER A 43 7.04 -10.33 -3.73
N TYR A 44 8.23 -10.01 -4.28
CA TYR A 44 8.92 -10.93 -5.17
C TYR A 44 9.22 -12.27 -4.48
N ALA A 45 8.93 -13.39 -5.17
CA ALA A 45 9.06 -14.74 -4.62
C ALA A 45 10.48 -15.11 -4.17
N GLU A 46 11.51 -14.47 -4.74
CA GLU A 46 12.92 -14.75 -4.45
C GLU A 46 13.51 -13.87 -3.32
N LYS A 47 12.71 -12.97 -2.74
CA LYS A 47 13.19 -12.07 -1.70
C LYS A 47 13.45 -12.84 -0.40
N LYS A 48 14.67 -12.71 0.13
CA LYS A 48 15.11 -13.41 1.35
C LYS A 48 14.78 -12.66 2.64
N ASP A 49 14.66 -11.34 2.56
CA ASP A 49 14.32 -10.47 3.68
C ASP A 49 13.42 -9.30 3.25
N PHE A 50 12.67 -8.76 4.21
CA PHE A 50 11.63 -7.77 3.97
C PHE A 50 11.82 -6.60 4.92
N GLY A 51 11.71 -5.37 4.41
CA GLY A 51 11.84 -4.14 5.20
C GLY A 51 10.51 -3.57 5.69
N ASP A 52 9.43 -3.90 5.02
CA ASP A 52 8.07 -3.46 5.29
C ASP A 52 7.05 -4.46 4.72
N LEU A 53 5.83 -4.41 5.26
CA LEU A 53 4.67 -5.12 4.75
C LEU A 53 3.66 -4.09 4.24
N ASP A 54 3.28 -4.20 2.98
CA ASP A 54 2.23 -3.39 2.37
C ASP A 54 0.91 -4.15 2.32
N VAL A 55 -0.14 -3.59 2.90
CA VAL A 55 -1.50 -4.15 2.88
C VAL A 55 -2.49 -3.09 2.41
N MET A 56 -3.34 -3.43 1.45
CA MET A 56 -4.42 -2.58 0.98
C MET A 56 -5.70 -2.82 1.75
N ILE A 57 -6.43 -1.76 2.04
CA ILE A 57 -7.77 -1.78 2.62
C ILE A 57 -8.70 -0.86 1.85
N SER A 58 -9.95 -1.28 1.62
CA SER A 58 -10.95 -0.43 1.01
C SER A 58 -11.36 0.71 1.94
N GLU A 59 -11.37 1.94 1.41
CA GLU A 59 -11.64 3.15 2.18
C GLU A 59 -13.03 3.14 2.81
N GLU A 60 -14.05 2.72 2.06
CA GLU A 60 -15.45 2.69 2.51
C GLU A 60 -15.63 1.72 3.69
N GLY A 61 -15.03 0.53 3.60
CA GLY A 61 -15.09 -0.46 4.67
C GLY A 61 -14.30 -0.05 5.92
N LEU A 62 -13.18 0.63 5.73
CA LEU A 62 -12.40 1.21 6.83
C LEU A 62 -13.22 2.27 7.57
N GLN A 63 -13.84 3.20 6.85
CA GLN A 63 -14.66 4.28 7.45
C GLN A 63 -15.90 3.73 8.16
N ALA A 64 -16.57 2.73 7.57
CA ALA A 64 -17.72 2.08 8.19
C ALA A 64 -17.36 1.40 9.53
N GLY A 65 -16.13 0.93 9.68
CA GLY A 65 -15.63 0.25 10.87
C GLY A 65 -15.02 1.16 11.93
N GLY A 66 -15.02 2.49 11.74
CA GLY A 66 -14.45 3.45 12.71
C GLY A 66 -13.22 4.23 12.22
N GLY A 67 -12.73 3.94 11.02
CA GLY A 67 -11.68 4.72 10.37
C GLY A 67 -10.27 4.55 10.96
N ILE A 68 -9.39 5.47 10.60
CA ILE A 68 -7.99 5.49 11.05
C ILE A 68 -7.84 5.51 12.58
N PRO A 69 -8.64 6.28 13.35
CA PRO A 69 -8.52 6.25 14.82
C PRO A 69 -8.69 4.85 15.41
N ARG A 70 -9.66 4.06 14.90
CA ARG A 70 -9.85 2.67 15.33
C ARG A 70 -8.71 1.76 14.89
N LEU A 71 -8.19 1.97 13.70
CA LEU A 71 -7.03 1.21 13.20
C LEU A 71 -5.80 1.44 14.08
N ILE A 72 -5.51 2.69 14.44
CA ILE A 72 -4.40 3.04 15.34
C ILE A 72 -4.59 2.40 16.72
N GLU A 73 -5.79 2.54 17.30
CA GLU A 73 -6.11 1.95 18.61
C GLU A 73 -5.90 0.43 18.58
N GLY A 74 -6.40 -0.25 17.55
CA GLY A 74 -6.24 -1.69 17.38
C GLY A 74 -4.79 -2.12 17.17
N ALA A 75 -4.00 -1.36 16.44
CA ALA A 75 -2.57 -1.63 16.25
C ALA A 75 -1.78 -1.51 17.57
N LYS A 76 -2.09 -0.52 18.40
CA LYS A 76 -1.51 -0.36 19.74
C LYS A 76 -1.86 -1.52 20.66
N GLU A 77 -3.12 -1.94 20.67
CA GLU A 77 -3.62 -3.02 21.50
C GLU A 77 -3.09 -4.39 21.03
N ARG A 78 -3.20 -4.69 19.74
CA ARG A 78 -2.90 -6.01 19.18
C ARG A 78 -1.40 -6.22 18.94
N PHE A 79 -0.69 -5.20 18.45
CA PHE A 79 0.69 -5.30 18.01
C PHE A 79 1.67 -4.45 18.82
N PHE A 80 1.24 -3.87 19.92
CA PHE A 80 2.08 -3.06 20.81
C PHE A 80 2.80 -1.93 20.06
N SER A 81 2.13 -1.33 19.06
CA SER A 81 2.68 -0.24 18.25
C SER A 81 3.04 0.96 19.11
N ARG A 82 4.25 1.46 18.95
CA ARG A 82 4.78 2.63 19.68
C ARG A 82 4.84 3.88 18.81
N GLN A 83 4.72 3.72 17.50
CA GLN A 83 4.70 4.83 16.55
C GLN A 83 3.76 4.52 15.41
N GLU A 84 2.95 5.52 15.05
CA GLU A 84 2.10 5.54 13.87
C GLU A 84 2.35 6.83 13.09
N LYS A 85 2.29 6.74 11.77
CA LYS A 85 2.46 7.89 10.88
C LYS A 85 1.49 7.81 9.72
N SER A 86 0.66 8.84 9.59
CA SER A 86 -0.21 9.00 8.44
C SER A 86 0.44 9.92 7.39
N ASN A 87 0.42 9.49 6.14
CA ASN A 87 0.90 10.25 5.00
C ASN A 87 -0.02 10.01 3.79
N GLY A 88 -0.93 10.94 3.55
CA GLY A 88 -1.94 10.79 2.50
C GLY A 88 -2.82 9.56 2.73
N HIS A 89 -2.79 8.62 1.80
CA HIS A 89 -3.56 7.38 1.85
C HIS A 89 -2.86 6.23 2.59
N VAL A 90 -1.70 6.47 3.18
CA VAL A 90 -0.91 5.43 3.86
C VAL A 90 -0.85 5.71 5.35
N LEU A 91 -1.23 4.71 6.14
CA LEU A 91 -0.94 4.66 7.56
C LEU A 91 0.17 3.65 7.82
N SER A 92 1.31 4.12 8.29
CA SER A 92 2.41 3.28 8.75
C SER A 92 2.31 3.07 10.26
N PHE A 93 2.46 1.84 10.73
CA PHE A 93 2.55 1.53 12.15
C PHE A 93 3.62 0.47 12.45
N GLU A 94 4.03 0.40 13.71
CA GLU A 94 4.98 -0.61 14.17
C GLU A 94 4.27 -1.90 14.60
N TYR A 95 4.65 -3.01 13.98
CA TYR A 95 4.25 -4.35 14.39
C TYR A 95 5.29 -4.95 15.32
N ARG A 96 4.87 -5.41 16.48
CA ARG A 96 5.67 -6.22 17.42
C ARG A 96 4.90 -7.47 17.81
N SER A 97 5.55 -8.62 17.86
CA SER A 97 4.92 -9.87 18.31
C SER A 97 4.70 -9.90 19.80
N SER A 98 5.49 -9.14 20.56
CA SER A 98 5.48 -9.07 22.02
C SER A 98 5.80 -7.65 22.48
N GLU A 99 5.22 -7.25 23.61
CA GLU A 99 5.56 -5.99 24.28
C GLU A 99 7.04 -5.88 24.67
N LYS A 100 7.71 -7.03 24.80
CA LYS A 100 9.15 -7.11 25.14
C LYS A 100 10.08 -6.93 23.95
N ASP A 101 9.56 -6.96 22.71
CA ASP A 101 10.37 -6.79 21.50
C ASP A 101 10.92 -5.36 21.44
N GLU A 102 12.25 -5.23 21.41
CA GLU A 102 12.92 -3.92 21.31
C GLU A 102 12.78 -3.30 19.94
N ARG A 103 12.71 -4.14 18.89
CA ARG A 103 12.58 -3.73 17.50
C ARG A 103 11.31 -4.31 16.92
N GLY A 104 10.55 -3.44 16.27
CA GLY A 104 9.38 -3.82 15.52
C GLY A 104 9.64 -3.92 14.02
N PHE A 105 8.56 -4.10 13.30
CA PHE A 105 8.55 -4.16 11.84
C PHE A 105 7.56 -3.13 11.30
N GLN A 106 7.90 -2.47 10.19
CA GLN A 106 7.01 -1.48 9.60
C GLN A 106 5.90 -2.16 8.81
N VAL A 107 4.67 -1.78 9.08
CA VAL A 107 3.49 -2.17 8.31
C VAL A 107 2.84 -0.92 7.74
N ASP A 108 2.59 -0.92 6.44
CA ASP A 108 1.97 0.17 5.70
C ASP A 108 0.57 -0.25 5.26
N ILE A 109 -0.45 0.41 5.78
CA ILE A 109 -1.85 0.20 5.38
C ILE A 109 -2.22 1.26 4.35
N ILE A 110 -2.50 0.82 3.13
CA ILE A 110 -2.79 1.67 1.99
C ILE A 110 -4.30 1.72 1.75
N GLN A 111 -4.90 2.89 1.94
CA GLN A 111 -6.32 3.10 1.73
C GLN A 111 -6.62 3.35 0.27
N MET A 112 -7.55 2.59 -0.30
CA MET A 112 -7.99 2.71 -1.68
C MET A 112 -9.51 2.74 -1.76
N PRO A 113 -10.12 3.57 -2.63
CA PRO A 113 -11.52 3.43 -2.97
C PRO A 113 -11.81 2.00 -3.45
N GLU A 114 -12.92 1.43 -3.03
CA GLU A 114 -13.31 0.05 -3.37
C GLU A 114 -13.34 -0.17 -4.89
N VAL A 115 -13.86 0.80 -5.63
CA VAL A 115 -13.94 0.75 -7.11
C VAL A 115 -12.56 0.65 -7.78
N THR A 116 -11.48 1.10 -7.13
CA THR A 116 -10.11 1.05 -7.66
C THR A 116 -9.25 -0.02 -7.00
N PHE A 117 -9.81 -0.82 -6.09
CA PHE A 117 -9.06 -1.78 -5.28
C PHE A 117 -8.30 -2.81 -6.13
N ASP A 118 -8.96 -3.43 -7.09
CA ASP A 118 -8.34 -4.43 -7.98
C ASP A 118 -7.26 -3.81 -8.86
N PHE A 119 -7.49 -2.60 -9.38
CA PHE A 119 -6.50 -1.87 -10.17
C PHE A 119 -5.26 -1.54 -9.34
N ALA A 120 -5.44 -1.03 -8.13
CA ALA A 120 -4.34 -0.68 -7.24
C ALA A 120 -3.51 -1.90 -6.86
N LYS A 121 -4.14 -3.04 -6.60
CA LYS A 121 -3.47 -4.31 -6.33
C LYS A 121 -2.57 -4.73 -7.50
N ASN A 122 -3.08 -4.69 -8.72
CA ASN A 122 -2.29 -5.04 -9.91
C ASN A 122 -1.13 -4.06 -10.16
N TYR A 123 -1.34 -2.76 -9.95
CA TYR A 123 -0.29 -1.76 -10.07
C TYR A 123 0.89 -2.04 -9.13
N PHE A 124 0.62 -2.31 -7.87
CA PHE A 124 1.67 -2.60 -6.88
C PHE A 124 2.34 -3.96 -7.13
N SER A 125 1.62 -4.94 -7.67
CA SER A 125 2.19 -6.24 -8.05
C SER A 125 3.21 -6.15 -9.18
N PHE A 126 3.09 -5.11 -10.02
CA PHE A 126 4.00 -4.82 -11.15
C PHE A 126 4.82 -3.54 -10.90
N ASN A 127 5.27 -3.32 -9.69
CA ASN A 127 5.87 -2.06 -9.24
C ASN A 127 6.99 -1.53 -10.16
N ASP A 128 7.94 -2.38 -10.59
CA ASP A 128 9.04 -1.92 -11.43
C ASP A 128 8.57 -1.46 -12.81
N LEU A 129 7.64 -2.17 -13.40
CA LEU A 129 7.02 -1.81 -14.68
C LEU A 129 6.18 -0.54 -14.53
N GLY A 130 5.40 -0.45 -13.45
CA GLY A 130 4.60 0.73 -13.13
C GLY A 130 5.46 1.98 -12.95
N ASN A 131 6.59 1.87 -12.27
CA ASN A 131 7.55 2.98 -12.11
C ASN A 131 8.16 3.42 -13.43
N LEU A 132 8.48 2.48 -14.32
CA LEU A 132 9.01 2.79 -15.65
C LEU A 132 7.97 3.51 -16.50
N ILE A 133 6.77 2.97 -16.56
CA ILE A 133 5.64 3.57 -17.29
C ILE A 133 5.30 4.95 -16.72
N GLY A 134 5.29 5.10 -15.39
CA GLY A 134 5.03 6.36 -14.72
C GLY A 134 6.02 7.46 -15.09
N ARG A 135 7.31 7.14 -15.15
CA ARG A 135 8.36 8.08 -15.57
C ARG A 135 8.23 8.46 -17.05
N THR A 136 7.88 7.51 -17.90
CA THR A 136 7.66 7.76 -19.32
C THR A 136 6.43 8.64 -19.53
N ALA A 137 5.33 8.30 -18.87
CA ALA A 137 4.08 9.06 -18.92
C ALA A 137 4.26 10.51 -18.42
N HIS A 138 5.01 10.71 -17.37
CA HIS A 138 5.29 12.04 -16.81
C HIS A 138 5.95 12.99 -17.82
N LYS A 139 6.88 12.49 -18.64
CA LYS A 139 7.51 13.27 -19.72
C LYS A 139 6.50 13.75 -20.78
N MET A 140 5.38 13.06 -20.91
CA MET A 140 4.29 13.40 -21.84
C MET A 140 3.20 14.27 -21.21
N GLY A 141 3.39 14.75 -19.98
CA GLY A 141 2.35 15.47 -19.22
C GLY A 141 1.28 14.56 -18.63
N LEU A 142 1.51 13.25 -18.62
CA LEU A 142 0.63 12.25 -18.04
C LEU A 142 1.11 11.83 -16.66
N LYS A 143 0.17 11.49 -15.80
CA LYS A 143 0.43 10.92 -14.47
C LYS A 143 -0.14 9.51 -14.43
N PHE A 144 0.72 8.54 -14.19
CA PHE A 144 0.35 7.14 -14.01
C PHE A 144 0.51 6.72 -12.55
N GLY A 145 -0.49 6.08 -11.99
CA GLY A 145 -0.48 5.61 -10.60
C GLY A 145 -1.53 4.54 -10.35
N HIS A 146 -1.62 4.09 -9.09
CA HIS A 146 -2.55 3.07 -8.64
C HIS A 146 -4.03 3.41 -8.86
N ASN A 147 -4.37 4.69 -9.03
CA ASN A 147 -5.74 5.17 -9.28
C ASN A 147 -5.99 5.58 -10.74
N GLY A 148 -5.12 5.18 -11.67
CA GLY A 148 -5.33 5.33 -13.10
C GLY A 148 -4.29 6.15 -13.84
N LEU A 149 -4.61 6.43 -15.10
CA LEU A 149 -3.87 7.35 -15.97
C LEU A 149 -4.59 8.69 -16.01
N TRP A 150 -3.85 9.75 -15.71
CA TRP A 150 -4.35 11.12 -15.64
C TRP A 150 -3.56 12.03 -16.55
N TYR A 151 -4.24 12.98 -17.18
CA TYR A 151 -3.61 14.10 -17.84
C TYR A 151 -3.46 15.26 -16.85
N VAL A 152 -2.24 15.74 -16.67
CA VAL A 152 -1.93 16.83 -15.75
C VAL A 152 -1.91 18.14 -16.52
N MET A 153 -2.92 18.97 -16.32
CA MET A 153 -2.99 20.31 -16.91
C MET A 153 -2.15 21.28 -16.06
N LYS A 154 -1.23 21.97 -16.71
CA LYS A 154 -0.35 22.96 -16.08
C LYS A 154 -0.42 24.31 -16.77
N ASP A 155 -0.27 25.38 -15.99
CA ASP A 155 0.07 26.73 -16.47
C ASP A 155 1.44 27.10 -15.91
N GLY A 156 2.46 27.06 -16.76
CA GLY A 156 3.86 27.12 -16.31
C GLY A 156 4.19 25.94 -15.39
N ASP A 157 4.70 26.24 -14.19
CA ASP A 157 5.00 25.22 -13.14
C ASP A 157 3.81 24.92 -12.23
N HIS A 158 2.69 25.63 -12.39
CA HIS A 158 1.49 25.45 -11.55
C HIS A 158 0.53 24.42 -12.14
N LYS A 159 0.20 23.43 -11.34
CA LYS A 159 -0.84 22.45 -11.71
C LYS A 159 -2.22 23.07 -11.58
N ILE A 160 -3.01 23.04 -12.65
CA ILE A 160 -4.39 23.55 -12.69
C ILE A 160 -5.38 22.43 -12.37
N ALA A 161 -5.24 21.27 -13.01
CA ALA A 161 -6.17 20.14 -12.87
C ALA A 161 -5.53 18.82 -13.24
N ASP A 162 -6.12 17.72 -12.73
CA ASP A 162 -5.88 16.35 -13.17
C ASP A 162 -7.15 15.84 -13.89
N VAL A 163 -7.02 15.33 -15.10
CA VAL A 163 -8.14 14.73 -15.86
C VAL A 163 -7.90 13.23 -15.96
N LEU A 164 -8.83 12.43 -15.40
CA LEU A 164 -8.77 10.97 -15.50
C LEU A 164 -9.00 10.52 -16.92
N LEU A 165 -8.01 9.83 -17.50
CA LEU A 165 -8.08 9.28 -18.86
C LEU A 165 -8.51 7.81 -18.85
N SER A 166 -8.00 7.01 -17.92
CA SER A 166 -8.32 5.58 -17.85
C SER A 166 -8.05 4.98 -16.47
N LEU A 167 -8.94 4.09 -16.05
CA LEU A 167 -8.74 3.17 -14.92
C LEU A 167 -8.26 1.79 -15.41
N SER A 168 -8.33 1.50 -16.70
CA SER A 168 -8.14 0.18 -17.32
C SER A 168 -6.74 -0.03 -17.87
N LEU A 169 -5.70 0.38 -17.14
CA LEU A 169 -4.31 0.35 -17.61
C LEU A 169 -3.60 -1.00 -17.47
N ILE A 170 -4.27 -1.99 -16.88
CA ILE A 170 -3.75 -3.37 -16.81
C ILE A 170 -3.38 -3.90 -18.19
N HIS A 171 -4.12 -3.47 -19.25
CA HIS A 171 -3.86 -3.87 -20.62
C HIS A 171 -2.64 -3.20 -21.25
N ILE A 172 -2.13 -2.10 -20.69
CA ILE A 172 -0.92 -1.41 -21.20
C ILE A 172 0.35 -2.04 -20.62
N SER A 173 0.27 -2.64 -19.44
CA SER A 173 1.39 -3.30 -18.77
C SER A 173 1.52 -4.79 -19.08
N GLU A 174 0.51 -5.42 -19.69
CA GLU A 174 0.63 -6.79 -20.17
C GLU A 174 1.39 -6.80 -21.52
N PRO A 175 2.46 -7.64 -21.64
CA PRO A 175 3.08 -7.82 -22.95
C PRO A 175 2.03 -8.37 -23.90
N THR A 176 1.71 -7.63 -24.95
CA THR A 176 0.91 -8.12 -26.06
C THR A 176 1.58 -9.38 -26.61
N ARG A 177 0.98 -10.56 -26.33
CA ARG A 177 1.38 -11.78 -27.01
C ARG A 177 1.16 -11.56 -28.50
N PRO A 178 2.20 -11.69 -29.35
CA PRO A 178 1.97 -11.69 -30.77
C PRO A 178 0.97 -12.79 -31.08
N ARG A 179 -0.14 -12.45 -31.71
CA ARG A 179 -1.00 -13.46 -32.32
C ARG A 179 -0.20 -14.09 -33.45
N LEU A 180 0.23 -15.33 -33.22
CA LEU A 180 0.68 -16.19 -34.30
C LEU A 180 -0.50 -16.51 -35.22
#